data_c1cae315c0b28de936756e8983573df6
#
_entry.id   c1cae315c0b28de936756e8983573df6
#
_cell.length_a   1.000
_cell.length_b   1.000
_cell.length_c   1.000
_cell.angle_alpha   90.00
_cell.angle_beta   90.00
_cell.angle_gamma   90.00
#
_symmetry.space_group_name_H-M   'P 1'
#
loop_
_entity.id
_entity.type
_entity.pdbx_description
1 polymer ?
#
loop_
_entity_poly.entity_id
_entity_poly.type
_entity_poly.pdbx_seq_one_letter_code
_entity_poly.pdbx_strand_id
1 'polypeptide(L)'
;ARRVGTKKVVSTAGLIQRMRAIKDATEIALLRKAVKIQEDALKALLPTLKPGQTELEVAARLESEMKARGASGPSFDTIIAARANGSMAHYRPGTTKLAANQALLIDWGAIYR
;
A
#
# COMPACT_ATOMS: atom_id res chain seq x y z
N ALA A 1 -24.99 -33.20 -5.39
CA ALA A 1 -25.11 -31.82 -5.94
C ALA A 1 -26.11 -31.86 -7.09
N ARG A 2 -27.25 -31.12 -7.02
CA ARG A 2 -28.20 -30.98 -8.11
C ARG A 2 -27.52 -30.22 -9.26
N ARG A 3 -27.39 -30.85 -10.43
CA ARG A 3 -26.95 -30.17 -11.65
C ARG A 3 -28.00 -29.13 -12.04
N VAL A 4 -27.63 -27.86 -11.98
CA VAL A 4 -28.45 -26.79 -12.55
C VAL A 4 -28.35 -26.91 -14.07
N GLY A 5 -29.49 -27.05 -14.76
CA GLY A 5 -29.53 -27.12 -16.25
C GLY A 5 -28.97 -25.83 -16.85
N THR A 6 -28.08 -25.95 -17.84
CA THR A 6 -27.35 -24.84 -18.46
C THR A 6 -28.22 -23.71 -19.00
N LYS A 7 -29.49 -23.98 -19.35
CA LYS A 7 -30.47 -22.99 -19.83
C LYS A 7 -30.91 -21.94 -18.78
N LYS A 8 -30.59 -22.14 -17.49
CA LYS A 8 -30.95 -21.21 -16.40
C LYS A 8 -29.74 -20.47 -15.83
N VAL A 9 -28.56 -20.68 -16.41
CA VAL A 9 -27.33 -20.03 -15.96
C VAL A 9 -27.06 -18.82 -16.85
N VAL A 10 -27.04 -17.63 -16.22
CA VAL A 10 -26.69 -16.38 -16.90
C VAL A 10 -25.32 -15.94 -16.36
N SER A 11 -24.43 -15.59 -17.27
CA SER A 11 -23.12 -15.05 -16.87
C SER A 11 -23.30 -13.68 -16.22
N THR A 12 -22.80 -13.55 -14.99
CA THR A 12 -22.73 -12.26 -14.26
C THR A 12 -21.31 -11.73 -14.20
N ALA A 13 -20.45 -12.18 -15.10
CA ALA A 13 -19.06 -11.72 -15.17
C ALA A 13 -18.98 -10.19 -15.26
N GLY A 14 -18.17 -9.59 -14.41
CA GLY A 14 -17.98 -8.14 -14.34
C GLY A 14 -19.11 -7.35 -13.64
N LEU A 15 -20.22 -7.96 -13.23
CA LEU A 15 -21.32 -7.25 -12.57
C LEU A 15 -20.86 -6.61 -11.26
N ILE A 16 -20.27 -7.39 -10.38
CA ILE A 16 -19.78 -6.92 -9.07
C ILE A 16 -18.66 -5.88 -9.25
N GLN A 17 -17.76 -6.10 -10.22
CA GLN A 17 -16.68 -5.15 -10.51
C GLN A 17 -17.23 -3.79 -10.95
N ARG A 18 -18.26 -3.75 -11.80
CA ARG A 18 -18.93 -2.50 -12.18
C ARG A 18 -19.61 -1.81 -11.01
N MET A 19 -20.30 -2.57 -10.13
CA MET A 19 -20.92 -2.00 -8.92
C MET A 19 -19.86 -1.38 -7.99
N ARG A 20 -18.73 -2.07 -7.80
CA ARG A 20 -17.62 -1.58 -6.97
C ARG A 20 -16.83 -0.43 -7.59
N ALA A 21 -16.93 -0.20 -8.89
CA ALA A 21 -16.24 0.90 -9.56
C ALA A 21 -16.75 2.27 -9.09
N ILE A 22 -18.05 2.38 -8.81
CA ILE A 22 -18.68 3.61 -8.32
C ILE A 22 -18.81 3.49 -6.81
N LYS A 23 -18.11 4.35 -6.08
CA LYS A 23 -18.09 4.38 -4.61
C LYS A 23 -19.17 5.30 -4.09
N ASP A 24 -19.85 4.91 -3.04
CA ASP A 24 -20.76 5.78 -2.30
C ASP A 24 -20.00 6.79 -1.39
N ALA A 25 -20.76 7.69 -0.76
CA ALA A 25 -20.18 8.73 0.11
C ALA A 25 -19.44 8.16 1.31
N THR A 26 -19.89 7.04 1.86
CA THR A 26 -19.27 6.36 3.01
C THR A 26 -17.95 5.72 2.60
N GLU A 27 -17.94 5.00 1.49
CA GLU A 27 -16.74 4.39 0.92
C GLU A 27 -15.68 5.45 0.58
N ILE A 28 -16.10 6.59 -0.01
CA ILE A 28 -15.20 7.72 -0.29
C ILE A 28 -14.61 8.29 1.00
N ALA A 29 -15.41 8.44 2.07
CA ALA A 29 -14.92 8.93 3.36
C ALA A 29 -13.87 7.99 3.97
N LEU A 30 -14.08 6.67 3.87
CA LEU A 30 -13.10 5.67 4.35
C LEU A 30 -11.81 5.69 3.52
N LEU A 31 -11.91 5.81 2.19
CA LEU A 31 -10.74 5.94 1.32
C LEU A 31 -9.94 7.20 1.62
N ARG A 32 -10.61 8.35 1.79
CA ARG A 32 -9.96 9.60 2.19
C ARG A 32 -9.23 9.47 3.53
N LYS A 33 -9.83 8.74 4.48
CA LYS A 33 -9.18 8.49 5.77
C LYS A 33 -7.93 7.63 5.63
N ALA A 34 -7.97 6.57 4.82
CA ALA A 34 -6.81 5.73 4.53
C ALA A 34 -5.68 6.55 3.86
N VAL A 35 -6.03 7.37 2.85
CA VAL A 35 -5.07 8.28 2.18
C VAL A 35 -4.45 9.26 3.18
N LYS A 36 -5.25 9.88 4.04
CA LYS A 36 -4.74 10.81 5.06
C LYS A 36 -3.74 10.15 6.02
N ILE A 37 -4.03 8.92 6.45
CA ILE A 37 -3.14 8.15 7.33
C ILE A 37 -1.78 7.92 6.66
N GLN A 38 -1.78 7.43 5.41
CA GLN A 38 -0.53 7.13 4.70
C GLN A 38 0.29 8.39 4.36
N GLU A 39 -0.36 9.50 4.02
CA GLU A 39 0.31 10.79 3.78
C GLU A 39 0.96 11.33 5.05
N ASP A 40 0.23 11.31 6.18
CA ASP A 40 0.75 11.80 7.45
C ASP A 40 1.88 10.90 7.99
N ALA A 41 1.81 9.60 7.74
CA ALA A 41 2.90 8.67 8.05
C ALA A 41 4.17 8.99 7.25
N LEU A 42 4.04 9.23 5.93
CA LEU A 42 5.17 9.63 5.10
C LEU A 42 5.76 10.97 5.56
N LYS A 43 4.91 11.98 5.83
CA LYS A 43 5.37 13.29 6.34
C LYS A 43 6.18 13.16 7.63
N ALA A 44 5.81 12.23 8.51
CA ALA A 44 6.56 11.96 9.75
C ALA A 44 7.87 11.19 9.50
N LEU A 45 7.88 10.31 8.50
CA LEU A 45 9.06 9.53 8.12
C LEU A 45 10.15 10.40 7.49
N LEU A 46 9.79 11.25 6.51
CA LEU A 46 10.76 11.97 5.67
C LEU A 46 11.87 12.68 6.44
N PRO A 47 11.61 13.48 7.51
CA PRO A 47 12.66 14.18 8.25
C PRO A 47 13.59 13.24 9.03
N THR A 48 13.25 11.97 9.13
CA THR A 48 14.01 10.96 9.89
C THR A 48 14.93 10.11 9.02
N LEU A 49 14.80 10.25 7.69
CA LEU A 49 15.63 9.51 6.75
C LEU A 49 17.09 10.00 6.83
N LYS A 50 18.01 9.04 6.94
CA LYS A 50 19.46 9.31 7.03
C LYS A 50 20.22 8.28 6.19
N PRO A 51 21.34 8.68 5.58
CA PRO A 51 22.29 7.74 5.01
C PRO A 51 22.70 6.68 6.04
N GLY A 52 22.85 5.44 5.59
CA GLY A 52 23.21 4.31 6.43
C GLY A 52 22.05 3.51 7.00
N GLN A 53 20.83 4.04 7.04
CA GLN A 53 19.63 3.24 7.34
C GLN A 53 19.41 2.21 6.25
N THR A 54 18.94 1.02 6.61
CA THR A 54 18.56 -0.02 5.65
C THR A 54 17.15 0.20 5.12
N GLU A 55 16.85 -0.35 3.95
CA GLU A 55 15.50 -0.34 3.38
C GLU A 55 14.48 -0.99 4.34
N LEU A 56 14.85 -2.09 5.02
CA LEU A 56 14.03 -2.76 6.03
C LEU A 56 13.68 -1.85 7.21
N GLU A 57 14.67 -1.12 7.75
CA GLU A 57 14.43 -0.19 8.86
C GLU A 57 13.47 0.93 8.45
N VAL A 58 13.60 1.44 7.24
CA VAL A 58 12.71 2.49 6.71
C VAL A 58 11.31 1.95 6.50
N ALA A 59 11.15 0.75 5.92
CA ALA A 59 9.86 0.11 5.71
C ALA A 59 9.13 -0.14 7.05
N ALA A 60 9.83 -0.76 8.02
CA ALA A 60 9.27 -1.03 9.34
C ALA A 60 8.83 0.26 10.06
N ARG A 61 9.62 1.33 9.93
CA ARG A 61 9.26 2.63 10.51
C ARG A 61 8.03 3.23 9.84
N LEU A 62 7.93 3.20 8.51
CA LEU A 62 6.76 3.71 7.78
C LEU A 62 5.48 2.97 8.19
N GLU A 63 5.54 1.66 8.29
CA GLU A 63 4.41 0.84 8.74
C GLU A 63 4.01 1.15 10.19
N SER A 64 5.00 1.35 11.07
CA SER A 64 4.75 1.77 12.46
C SER A 64 4.05 3.13 12.50
N GLU A 65 4.49 4.10 11.68
CA GLU A 65 3.87 5.43 11.58
C GLU A 65 2.43 5.35 11.05
N MET A 66 2.14 4.46 10.09
CA MET A 66 0.78 4.21 9.60
C MET A 66 -0.11 3.63 10.71
N LYS A 67 0.39 2.61 11.44
CA LYS A 67 -0.35 1.98 12.56
C LYS A 67 -0.62 2.97 13.69
N ALA A 68 0.35 3.79 14.06
CA ALA A 68 0.19 4.83 15.08
C ALA A 68 -0.90 5.86 14.73
N ARG A 69 -1.22 6.02 13.43
CA ARG A 69 -2.29 6.91 12.93
C ARG A 69 -3.62 6.20 12.66
N GLY A 70 -3.72 4.93 13.03
CA GLY A 70 -4.97 4.17 12.98
C GLY A 70 -5.15 3.28 11.76
N ALA A 71 -4.08 2.99 11.00
CA ALA A 71 -4.12 1.90 10.04
C ALA A 71 -4.18 0.54 10.75
N SER A 72 -4.96 -0.39 10.22
CA SER A 72 -4.93 -1.79 10.66
C SER A 72 -3.70 -2.55 10.13
N GLY A 73 -3.11 -2.07 9.05
CA GLY A 73 -1.89 -2.61 8.45
C GLY A 73 -1.57 -1.95 7.11
N PRO A 74 -0.47 -2.38 6.47
CA PRO A 74 -0.19 -2.01 5.09
C PRO A 74 -1.18 -2.70 4.14
N SER A 75 -1.54 -2.04 3.03
CA SER A 75 -2.47 -2.59 2.03
C SER A 75 -1.80 -3.56 1.05
N PHE A 76 -0.50 -3.56 1.00
CA PHE A 76 0.40 -4.47 0.29
C PHE A 76 1.78 -4.41 0.94
N ASP A 77 2.69 -5.31 0.55
CA ASP A 77 4.08 -5.31 1.06
C ASP A 77 4.74 -3.96 0.72
N THR A 78 5.08 -3.17 1.74
CA THR A 78 5.71 -1.85 1.57
C THR A 78 7.01 -1.97 0.80
N ILE A 79 7.19 -1.17 -0.25
CA ILE A 79 8.41 -1.15 -1.05
C ILE A 79 9.25 0.06 -0.65
N ILE A 80 10.45 -0.20 -0.20
CA ILE A 80 11.52 0.80 -0.03
C ILE A 80 12.70 0.30 -0.85
N ALA A 81 13.05 1.01 -1.90
CA ALA A 81 14.08 0.55 -2.84
C ALA A 81 15.09 1.67 -3.10
N ALA A 82 16.30 1.46 -2.62
CA ALA A 82 17.40 2.40 -2.74
C ALA A 82 18.26 2.06 -3.98
N ARG A 83 18.77 3.09 -4.64
CA ARG A 83 19.73 2.96 -5.75
C ARG A 83 19.16 2.13 -6.90
N ALA A 84 19.94 1.14 -7.39
CA ALA A 84 19.54 0.24 -8.49
C ALA A 84 18.30 -0.61 -8.15
N ASN A 85 18.01 -0.86 -6.87
CA ASN A 85 16.83 -1.62 -6.45
C ASN A 85 15.52 -0.95 -6.88
N GLY A 86 15.51 0.37 -7.03
CA GLY A 86 14.34 1.13 -7.52
C GLY A 86 13.92 0.81 -8.95
N SER A 87 14.73 0.07 -9.71
CA SER A 87 14.36 -0.41 -11.06
C SER A 87 13.58 -1.73 -11.07
N MET A 88 13.48 -2.39 -9.92
CA MET A 88 12.83 -3.70 -9.80
C MET A 88 11.37 -3.54 -9.37
N ALA A 89 10.45 -3.97 -10.23
CA ALA A 89 9.04 -4.06 -9.87
C ALA A 89 8.85 -5.10 -8.75
N HIS A 90 7.91 -4.83 -7.82
CA HIS A 90 7.61 -5.71 -6.68
C HIS A 90 8.83 -6.04 -5.80
N TYR A 91 9.79 -5.10 -5.71
CA TYR A 91 10.96 -5.24 -4.86
C TYR A 91 10.56 -5.42 -3.39
N ARG A 92 11.32 -6.23 -2.67
CA ARG A 92 11.18 -6.38 -1.21
C ARG A 92 12.34 -5.71 -0.51
N PRO A 93 12.07 -4.82 0.47
CA PRO A 93 13.11 -4.14 1.23
C PRO A 93 14.13 -5.11 1.82
N GLY A 94 15.39 -4.78 1.69
CA GLY A 94 16.51 -5.59 2.16
C GLY A 94 17.46 -4.83 3.09
N THR A 95 18.68 -5.31 3.18
CA THR A 95 19.74 -4.71 3.99
C THR A 95 20.53 -3.63 3.24
N THR A 96 20.14 -3.30 2.01
CA THR A 96 20.76 -2.21 1.24
C THR A 96 20.59 -0.90 1.99
N LYS A 97 21.67 -0.16 2.12
CA LYS A 97 21.71 1.10 2.87
C LYS A 97 21.38 2.29 1.98
N LEU A 98 20.60 3.21 2.52
CA LEU A 98 20.36 4.52 1.92
C LEU A 98 21.68 5.28 1.81
N ALA A 99 21.82 6.08 0.77
CA ALA A 99 22.96 6.97 0.56
C ALA A 99 22.51 8.40 0.30
N ALA A 100 23.37 9.36 0.62
CA ALA A 100 23.10 10.75 0.32
C ALA A 100 23.06 10.99 -1.19
N ASN A 101 22.22 11.95 -1.61
CA ASN A 101 22.09 12.39 -3.01
C ASN A 101 21.72 11.30 -4.01
N GLN A 102 20.98 10.28 -3.56
CA GLN A 102 20.46 9.21 -4.42
C GLN A 102 18.96 9.11 -4.33
N ALA A 103 18.32 8.70 -5.41
CA ALA A 103 16.88 8.45 -5.43
C ALA A 103 16.52 7.27 -4.49
N LEU A 104 15.40 7.43 -3.79
CA LEU A 104 14.76 6.40 -2.99
C LEU A 104 13.34 6.24 -3.52
N LEU A 105 13.00 5.04 -3.98
CA LEU A 105 11.63 4.68 -4.31
C LEU A 105 10.91 4.24 -3.04
N ILE A 106 9.75 4.84 -2.80
CA ILE A 106 8.85 4.48 -1.71
C ILE A 106 7.48 4.20 -2.31
N ASP A 107 6.96 2.97 -2.13
CA ASP A 107 5.60 2.60 -2.51
C ASP A 107 4.92 1.96 -1.30
N TRP A 108 3.82 2.55 -0.88
CA TRP A 108 3.14 2.20 0.36
C TRP A 108 1.64 2.49 0.31
N GLY A 109 0.90 1.82 1.15
CA GLY A 109 -0.52 2.05 1.31
C GLY A 109 -1.02 1.60 2.67
N ALA A 110 -2.10 2.20 3.15
CA ALA A 110 -2.70 1.90 4.45
C ALA A 110 -4.07 1.24 4.29
N ILE A 111 -4.35 0.21 5.07
CA ILE A 111 -5.71 -0.29 5.29
C ILE A 111 -6.29 0.48 6.48
N TYR A 112 -7.47 1.03 6.29
CA TYR A 112 -8.28 1.63 7.35
C TYR A 112 -9.63 0.92 7.42
N ARG A 113 -9.84 0.13 8.50
CA ARG A 113 -10.95 -0.80 8.79
C ARG A 113 -11.01 -2.03 7.90
#